data_d20330ffc171dda38bfad346544fbded
#
_entry.id   d20330ffc171dda38bfad346544fbded
#
_cell.length_a   1.000
_cell.length_b   1.000
_cell.length_c   1.000
_cell.angle_alpha   90.00
_cell.angle_beta   90.00
_cell.angle_gamma   90.00
#
_symmetry.space_group_name_H-M   'P 1'
#
loop_
_entity.id
_entity.type
_entity.pdbx_description
1 polymer ?
#
loop_
_entity_poly.entity_id
_entity_poly.type
_entity_poly.pdbx_seq_one_letter_code
_entity_poly.pdbx_strand_id
1 'polypeptide(L)'
;RDLCASRGLGDVYKRQGAEIIRSKAGRVIGSLNTLLVVMKGLPLTYNKDLQEDKEPLFDAIDTIELSLQVMCKMICDMKPNRDRMLKSAKNGFSIATDIADVLVQSLGIPFREAHKIVGSIVSTAEANNKSLEDLLVEDYQKIDPRITIELVNKISFDNIIHNKTSLGGSAPKNVKKEAEKWLKALKMR
;
A
#
# COMPACT_ATOMS: atom_id res chain seq x y z
N ARG A 1 -2.92 2.81 11.28
CA ARG A 1 -3.96 2.32 12.22
C ARG A 1 -5.33 2.97 12.01
N ASP A 2 -5.43 4.14 11.39
CA ASP A 2 -6.68 4.92 11.30
C ASP A 2 -7.36 4.96 9.92
N LEU A 3 -6.91 4.16 8.97
CA LEU A 3 -7.50 4.09 7.62
C LEU A 3 -8.93 3.52 7.60
N CYS A 4 -9.37 2.88 8.70
CA CYS A 4 -10.68 2.22 8.82
C CYS A 4 -11.64 2.85 9.83
N ALA A 5 -11.34 4.03 10.37
CA ALA A 5 -12.22 4.66 11.35
C ALA A 5 -13.28 5.53 10.67
N SER A 6 -14.24 4.92 9.98
CA SER A 6 -15.53 5.55 9.69
C SER A 6 -16.54 5.10 10.73
N ARG A 7 -17.21 6.05 11.34
CA ARG A 7 -18.11 5.83 12.48
C ARG A 7 -19.48 5.39 11.97
N GLY A 8 -19.78 4.10 12.07
CA GLY A 8 -21.09 3.54 11.85
C GLY A 8 -21.10 2.03 12.09
N LEU A 9 -22.19 1.47 12.60
CA LEU A 9 -22.35 0.03 12.85
C LEU A 9 -21.95 -0.81 11.62
N GLY A 10 -22.23 -0.36 10.40
CA GLY A 10 -21.84 -1.05 9.17
C GLY A 10 -20.33 -1.19 8.94
N ASP A 11 -19.52 -0.26 9.45
CA ASP A 11 -18.07 -0.30 9.29
C ASP A 11 -17.39 -1.25 10.29
N VAL A 12 -17.97 -1.43 11.47
CA VAL A 12 -17.48 -2.39 12.47
C VAL A 12 -17.62 -3.80 11.91
N TYR A 13 -18.74 -4.16 11.33
CA TYR A 13 -18.95 -5.49 10.72
C TYR A 13 -18.02 -5.74 9.54
N LYS A 14 -17.79 -4.75 8.67
CA LYS A 14 -16.85 -4.89 7.55
C LYS A 14 -15.42 -5.12 8.05
N ARG A 15 -15.00 -4.41 9.07
CA ARG A 15 -13.68 -4.59 9.70
C ARG A 15 -13.55 -5.97 10.33
N GLN A 16 -14.55 -6.43 11.06
CA GLN A 16 -14.58 -7.77 11.66
C GLN A 16 -14.53 -8.86 10.59
N GLY A 17 -15.25 -8.68 9.47
CA GLY A 17 -15.19 -9.60 8.32
C GLY A 17 -13.76 -9.75 7.78
N ALA A 18 -13.05 -8.64 7.58
CA ALA A 18 -11.67 -8.64 7.11
C ALA A 18 -10.71 -9.30 8.12
N GLU A 19 -10.91 -9.05 9.41
CA GLU A 19 -10.12 -9.66 10.49
C GLU A 19 -10.33 -11.18 10.55
N ILE A 20 -11.56 -11.65 10.41
CA ILE A 20 -11.90 -13.07 10.37
C ILE A 20 -11.30 -13.74 9.14
N ILE A 21 -11.44 -13.15 7.94
CA ILE A 21 -10.85 -13.69 6.71
C ILE A 21 -9.34 -13.81 6.86
N ARG A 22 -8.67 -12.82 7.40
CA ARG A 22 -7.23 -12.88 7.67
C ARG A 22 -6.85 -14.03 8.60
N SER A 23 -7.65 -14.29 9.63
CA SER A 23 -7.41 -15.39 10.58
C SER A 23 -7.69 -16.77 9.97
N LYS A 24 -8.58 -16.87 8.97
CA LYS A 24 -8.87 -18.10 8.25
C LYS A 24 -7.65 -18.67 7.49
N ALA A 25 -6.65 -17.87 7.17
CA ALA A 25 -5.40 -18.34 6.59
C ALA A 25 -4.74 -19.43 7.47
N GLY A 26 -4.79 -19.29 8.80
CA GLY A 26 -4.26 -20.29 9.73
C GLY A 26 -4.97 -21.64 9.60
N ARG A 27 -6.29 -21.64 9.37
CA ARG A 27 -7.07 -22.89 9.17
C ARG A 27 -6.66 -23.59 7.86
N VAL A 28 -6.51 -22.84 6.77
CA VAL A 28 -6.09 -23.40 5.47
C VAL A 28 -4.65 -23.94 5.52
N ILE A 29 -3.74 -23.23 6.19
CA ILE A 29 -2.36 -23.69 6.42
C ILE A 29 -2.35 -24.94 7.30
N GLY A 30 -3.20 -25.01 8.31
CA GLY A 30 -3.39 -26.22 9.14
C GLY A 30 -3.84 -27.42 8.31
N SER A 31 -4.81 -27.25 7.42
CA SER A 31 -5.26 -28.29 6.48
C SER A 31 -4.12 -28.76 5.57
N LEU A 32 -3.31 -27.84 5.02
CA LEU A 32 -2.14 -28.21 4.24
C LEU A 32 -1.12 -29.02 5.05
N ASN A 33 -0.82 -28.61 6.28
CA ASN A 33 0.07 -29.36 7.17
C ASN A 33 -0.46 -30.76 7.46
N THR A 34 -1.75 -30.90 7.69
CA THR A 34 -2.39 -32.22 7.88
C THR A 34 -2.14 -33.11 6.67
N LEU A 35 -2.37 -32.65 5.45
CA LEU A 35 -2.12 -33.38 4.21
C LEU A 35 -0.66 -33.80 4.07
N LEU A 36 0.28 -32.89 4.36
CA LEU A 36 1.72 -33.18 4.30
C LEU A 36 2.12 -34.27 5.32
N VAL A 37 1.53 -34.26 6.51
CA VAL A 37 1.80 -35.26 7.55
C VAL A 37 1.22 -36.62 7.15
N VAL A 38 0.00 -36.65 6.59
CA VAL A 38 -0.62 -37.88 6.07
C VAL A 38 0.24 -38.53 4.98
N MET A 39 0.83 -37.72 4.09
CA MET A 39 1.68 -38.21 3.01
C MET A 39 3.10 -38.61 3.45
N LYS A 40 3.54 -38.17 4.62
CA LYS A 40 4.91 -38.41 5.09
C LYS A 40 5.18 -39.87 5.36
N GLY A 41 6.18 -40.41 4.64
CA GLY A 41 6.69 -41.77 4.89
C GLY A 41 5.79 -42.88 4.37
N LEU A 42 4.80 -42.61 3.55
CA LEU A 42 4.00 -43.63 2.88
C LEU A 42 4.84 -44.43 1.88
N PRO A 43 4.68 -45.78 1.82
CA PRO A 43 5.30 -46.59 0.79
C PRO A 43 4.67 -46.40 -0.59
N LEU A 44 5.29 -46.92 -1.64
CA LEU A 44 4.88 -46.79 -3.05
C LEU A 44 3.61 -47.57 -3.40
N THR A 45 2.56 -47.39 -2.62
CA THR A 45 1.23 -48.00 -2.91
C THR A 45 0.16 -47.12 -2.29
N TYR A 46 -1.11 -47.39 -2.66
CA TYR A 46 -2.22 -46.70 -2.02
C TYR A 46 -2.42 -47.26 -0.60
N ASN A 47 -2.28 -46.41 0.39
CA ASN A 47 -2.51 -46.74 1.79
C ASN A 47 -3.80 -46.12 2.29
N LYS A 48 -4.41 -46.74 3.29
CA LYS A 48 -5.65 -46.23 3.92
C LYS A 48 -5.49 -44.90 4.62
N ASP A 49 -4.26 -44.54 4.99
CA ASP A 49 -3.89 -43.23 5.50
C ASP A 49 -4.37 -42.09 4.57
N LEU A 50 -4.36 -42.33 3.25
CA LEU A 50 -4.84 -41.39 2.25
C LEU A 50 -6.36 -41.14 2.29
N GLN A 51 -7.12 -41.90 3.12
CA GLN A 51 -8.54 -41.60 3.34
C GLN A 51 -8.74 -40.31 4.20
N GLU A 52 -7.75 -39.95 5.00
CA GLU A 52 -7.75 -38.75 5.83
C GLU A 52 -7.47 -37.46 5.02
N ASP A 53 -7.26 -37.55 3.71
CA ASP A 53 -7.00 -36.41 2.83
C ASP A 53 -8.25 -35.55 2.58
N LYS A 54 -9.44 -36.15 2.66
CA LYS A 54 -10.69 -35.52 2.21
C LYS A 54 -11.19 -34.44 3.13
N GLU A 55 -11.21 -34.68 4.44
CA GLU A 55 -11.72 -33.72 5.41
C GLU A 55 -10.92 -32.40 5.40
N PRO A 56 -9.58 -32.42 5.51
CA PRO A 56 -8.82 -31.18 5.48
C PRO A 56 -8.88 -30.46 4.13
N LEU A 57 -9.00 -31.20 3.02
CA LEU A 57 -9.14 -30.59 1.70
C LEU A 57 -10.49 -29.89 1.55
N PHE A 58 -11.59 -30.56 1.89
CA PHE A 58 -12.93 -29.99 1.78
C PHE A 58 -13.11 -28.80 2.75
N ASP A 59 -12.61 -28.91 3.98
CA ASP A 59 -12.63 -27.81 4.93
C ASP A 59 -11.85 -26.57 4.41
N ALA A 60 -10.72 -26.80 3.76
CA ALA A 60 -9.96 -25.71 3.14
C ALA A 60 -10.73 -25.06 1.98
N ILE A 61 -11.37 -25.86 1.12
CA ILE A 61 -12.16 -25.37 -0.02
C ILE A 61 -13.34 -24.53 0.49
N ASP A 62 -14.14 -25.06 1.40
CA ASP A 62 -15.30 -24.36 1.97
C ASP A 62 -14.88 -23.05 2.66
N THR A 63 -13.78 -23.09 3.40
CA THR A 63 -13.22 -21.92 4.07
C THR A 63 -12.79 -20.84 3.08
N ILE A 64 -12.13 -21.22 1.98
CA ILE A 64 -11.67 -20.29 0.94
C ILE A 64 -12.87 -19.74 0.18
N GLU A 65 -13.81 -20.59 -0.24
CA GLU A 65 -14.98 -20.20 -1.02
C GLU A 65 -15.82 -19.15 -0.26
N LEU A 66 -16.16 -19.43 1.00
CA LEU A 66 -16.89 -18.50 1.83
C LEU A 66 -16.12 -17.19 2.05
N SER A 67 -14.80 -17.28 2.27
CA SER A 67 -13.94 -16.11 2.46
C SER A 67 -13.92 -15.22 1.21
N LEU A 68 -13.85 -15.82 0.02
CA LEU A 68 -13.87 -15.11 -1.26
C LEU A 68 -15.23 -14.44 -1.51
N GLN A 69 -16.34 -15.12 -1.22
CA GLN A 69 -17.68 -14.56 -1.36
C GLN A 69 -17.87 -13.32 -0.47
N VAL A 70 -17.47 -13.40 0.81
CA VAL A 70 -17.55 -12.29 1.75
C VAL A 70 -16.64 -11.14 1.32
N MET A 71 -15.40 -11.43 0.92
CA MET A 71 -14.45 -10.43 0.45
C MET A 71 -14.95 -9.71 -0.80
N CYS A 72 -15.52 -10.45 -1.75
CA CYS A 72 -16.10 -9.88 -2.97
C CYS A 72 -17.17 -8.84 -2.64
N LYS A 73 -18.09 -9.19 -1.74
CA LYS A 73 -19.14 -8.26 -1.29
C LYS A 73 -18.57 -7.05 -0.56
N MET A 74 -17.59 -7.26 0.31
CA MET A 74 -16.92 -6.16 1.02
C MET A 74 -16.25 -5.16 0.06
N ILE A 75 -15.59 -5.64 -0.98
CA ILE A 75 -14.93 -4.79 -1.99
C ILE A 75 -15.98 -4.02 -2.80
N CYS A 76 -17.07 -4.67 -3.23
CA CYS A 76 -18.15 -4.00 -3.95
C CYS A 76 -18.82 -2.88 -3.15
N ASP A 77 -18.94 -3.06 -1.83
CA ASP A 77 -19.54 -2.08 -0.92
C ASP A 77 -18.55 -1.01 -0.41
N MET A 78 -17.28 -1.12 -0.76
CA MET A 78 -16.24 -0.23 -0.27
C MET A 78 -16.39 1.18 -0.87
N LYS A 79 -16.43 2.20 0.00
CA LYS A 79 -16.45 3.60 -0.39
C LYS A 79 -15.16 4.29 0.09
N PRO A 80 -14.22 4.61 -0.81
CA PRO A 80 -12.99 5.29 -0.42
C PRO A 80 -13.28 6.74 0.01
N ASN A 81 -12.78 7.14 1.17
CA ASN A 81 -12.80 8.53 1.61
C ASN A 81 -11.57 9.24 1.01
N ARG A 82 -11.77 9.85 -0.16
CA ARG A 82 -10.69 10.46 -0.95
C ARG A 82 -9.98 11.58 -0.22
N ASP A 83 -10.72 12.45 0.47
CA ASP A 83 -10.15 13.60 1.18
C ASP A 83 -9.26 13.14 2.34
N ARG A 84 -9.73 12.16 3.11
CA ARG A 84 -8.95 11.58 4.20
C ARG A 84 -7.73 10.83 3.70
N MET A 85 -7.85 10.10 2.59
CA MET A 85 -6.73 9.40 1.95
C MET A 85 -5.67 10.39 1.45
N LEU A 86 -6.09 11.48 0.79
CA LEU A 86 -5.19 12.52 0.33
C LEU A 86 -4.49 13.21 1.50
N LYS A 87 -5.23 13.59 2.54
CA LYS A 87 -4.66 14.18 3.75
C LYS A 87 -3.65 13.24 4.42
N SER A 88 -3.95 11.95 4.49
CA SER A 88 -3.05 10.94 5.06
C SER A 88 -1.79 10.75 4.21
N ALA A 89 -1.90 10.82 2.88
CA ALA A 89 -0.76 10.69 1.98
C ALA A 89 0.17 11.91 2.03
N LYS A 90 -0.37 13.12 2.27
CA LYS A 90 0.41 14.35 2.43
C LYS A 90 1.07 14.47 3.80
N ASN A 91 0.49 13.83 4.82
CA ASN A 91 1.04 13.86 6.17
C ASN A 91 2.28 12.94 6.28
N GLY A 92 3.18 13.29 7.22
CA GLY A 92 4.29 12.41 7.63
C GLY A 92 5.50 12.44 6.70
N PHE A 93 5.66 13.51 5.92
CA PHE A 93 6.85 13.76 5.08
C PHE A 93 7.18 12.62 4.10
N SER A 94 6.15 11.91 3.60
CA SER A 94 6.30 10.73 2.74
C SER A 94 7.07 10.99 1.45
N ILE A 95 7.11 12.26 1.00
CA ILE A 95 7.83 12.69 -0.21
C ILE A 95 9.27 13.18 0.07
N ALA A 96 9.76 13.12 1.31
CA ALA A 96 11.07 13.67 1.67
C ALA A 96 12.21 13.06 0.83
N THR A 97 12.19 11.75 0.60
CA THR A 97 13.19 11.08 -0.26
C THR A 97 13.10 11.53 -1.71
N ASP A 98 11.88 11.71 -2.22
CA ASP A 98 11.67 12.20 -3.58
C ASP A 98 12.19 13.65 -3.75
N ILE A 99 12.08 14.48 -2.71
CA ILE A 99 12.68 15.82 -2.70
C ILE A 99 14.20 15.71 -2.81
N ALA A 100 14.85 14.79 -2.10
CA ALA A 100 16.28 14.57 -2.23
C ALA A 100 16.67 14.19 -3.66
N ASP A 101 15.91 13.32 -4.31
CA ASP A 101 16.16 12.95 -5.71
C ASP A 101 16.02 14.15 -6.66
N VAL A 102 15.02 15.00 -6.46
CA VAL A 102 14.85 16.24 -7.25
C VAL A 102 16.01 17.20 -7.03
N LEU A 103 16.51 17.34 -5.80
CA LEU A 103 17.68 18.19 -5.50
C LEU A 103 18.94 17.64 -6.19
N VAL A 104 19.18 16.34 -6.17
CA VAL A 104 20.30 15.70 -6.88
C VAL A 104 20.21 16.01 -8.38
N GLN A 105 19.06 15.82 -9.00
CA GLN A 105 18.86 16.02 -10.42
C GLN A 105 18.97 17.49 -10.83
N SER A 106 18.46 18.40 -10.01
CA SER A 106 18.38 19.82 -10.36
C SER A 106 19.65 20.60 -10.00
N LEU A 107 20.33 20.24 -8.91
CA LEU A 107 21.51 20.95 -8.43
C LEU A 107 22.82 20.20 -8.75
N GLY A 108 22.76 18.96 -9.23
CA GLY A 108 23.94 18.14 -9.51
C GLY A 108 24.75 17.77 -8.26
N ILE A 109 24.14 17.78 -7.08
CA ILE A 109 24.80 17.49 -5.80
C ILE A 109 24.73 15.99 -5.47
N PRO A 110 25.69 15.45 -4.68
CA PRO A 110 25.62 14.06 -4.23
C PRO A 110 24.37 13.80 -3.37
N PHE A 111 23.79 12.61 -3.50
CA PHE A 111 22.57 12.22 -2.75
C PHE A 111 22.74 12.41 -1.24
N ARG A 112 23.92 12.14 -0.69
CA ARG A 112 24.19 12.33 0.75
C ARG A 112 24.06 13.78 1.19
N GLU A 113 24.43 14.73 0.34
CA GLU A 113 24.27 16.17 0.59
C GLU A 113 22.79 16.55 0.49
N ALA A 114 22.12 16.14 -0.58
CA ALA A 114 20.68 16.36 -0.77
C ALA A 114 19.86 15.82 0.42
N HIS A 115 20.19 14.62 0.90
CA HIS A 115 19.53 14.00 2.05
C HIS A 115 19.70 14.82 3.34
N LYS A 116 20.88 15.42 3.58
CA LYS A 116 21.11 16.31 4.72
C LYS A 116 20.27 17.59 4.61
N ILE A 117 20.21 18.18 3.42
CA ILE A 117 19.38 19.36 3.16
C ILE A 117 17.92 19.06 3.46
N VAL A 118 17.40 17.95 2.93
CA VAL A 118 16.02 17.52 3.16
C VAL A 118 15.76 17.21 4.64
N GLY A 119 16.70 16.59 5.33
CA GLY A 119 16.60 16.40 6.79
C GLY A 119 16.43 17.72 7.55
N SER A 120 17.15 18.76 7.16
CA SER A 120 17.01 20.11 7.74
C SER A 120 15.66 20.74 7.40
N ILE A 121 15.16 20.54 6.17
CA ILE A 121 13.82 21.02 5.74
C ILE A 121 12.73 20.33 6.58
N VAL A 122 12.80 19.03 6.75
CA VAL A 122 11.84 18.27 7.57
C VAL A 122 11.87 18.74 9.02
N SER A 123 13.06 18.86 9.62
CA SER A 123 13.19 19.36 11.01
C SER A 123 12.62 20.77 11.18
N THR A 124 12.80 21.65 10.18
CA THR A 124 12.21 22.99 10.19
C THR A 124 10.68 22.97 10.09
N ALA A 125 10.14 22.08 9.25
CA ALA A 125 8.71 21.87 9.11
C ALA A 125 8.09 21.33 10.42
N GLU A 126 8.73 20.34 11.04
CA GLU A 126 8.30 19.76 12.32
C GLU A 126 8.32 20.81 13.45
N ALA A 127 9.41 21.58 13.57
CA ALA A 127 9.53 22.62 14.59
C ALA A 127 8.43 23.70 14.47
N ASN A 128 7.96 23.96 13.25
CA ASN A 128 6.91 24.93 12.97
C ASN A 128 5.50 24.30 12.92
N ASN A 129 5.34 23.00 13.15
CA ASN A 129 4.10 22.25 12.98
C ASN A 129 3.46 22.45 11.59
N LYS A 130 4.28 22.52 10.54
CA LYS A 130 3.88 22.72 9.15
C LYS A 130 4.11 21.47 8.33
N SER A 131 3.33 21.30 7.24
CA SER A 131 3.69 20.35 6.19
C SER A 131 4.81 20.93 5.31
N LEU A 132 5.43 20.09 4.48
CA LEU A 132 6.44 20.57 3.52
C LEU A 132 5.86 21.56 2.52
N GLU A 133 4.58 21.42 2.16
CA GLU A 133 3.89 22.32 1.22
C GLU A 133 3.55 23.70 1.84
N ASP A 134 3.48 23.78 3.18
CA ASP A 134 3.16 25.01 3.91
C ASP A 134 4.40 25.87 4.23
N LEU A 135 5.60 25.36 3.90
CA LEU A 135 6.84 26.13 4.03
C LEU A 135 6.95 27.17 2.93
N LEU A 136 7.39 28.37 3.30
CA LEU A 136 7.66 29.44 2.35
C LEU A 136 9.00 29.20 1.64
N VAL A 137 9.18 29.80 0.47
CA VAL A 137 10.44 29.70 -0.29
C VAL A 137 11.63 30.17 0.55
N GLU A 138 11.43 31.22 1.36
CA GLU A 138 12.43 31.76 2.28
C GLU A 138 12.87 30.72 3.32
N ASP A 139 12.01 29.85 3.77
CA ASP A 139 12.36 28.81 4.74
C ASP A 139 13.27 27.74 4.10
N TYR A 140 13.04 27.40 2.83
CA TYR A 140 13.94 26.55 2.05
C TYR A 140 15.30 27.24 1.81
N GLN A 141 15.31 28.52 1.44
CA GLN A 141 16.52 29.29 1.14
C GLN A 141 17.39 29.56 2.37
N LYS A 142 16.81 29.63 3.56
CA LYS A 142 17.59 29.70 4.81
C LYS A 142 18.42 28.43 5.05
N ILE A 143 17.94 27.30 4.55
CA ILE A 143 18.63 26.00 4.69
C ILE A 143 19.67 25.84 3.58
N ASP A 144 19.27 26.14 2.34
CA ASP A 144 20.17 26.12 1.20
C ASP A 144 19.78 27.21 0.19
N PRO A 145 20.63 28.24 0.00
CA PRO A 145 20.35 29.34 -0.92
C PRO A 145 20.20 28.93 -2.39
N ARG A 146 20.64 27.73 -2.77
CA ARG A 146 20.50 27.19 -4.14
C ARG A 146 19.08 26.79 -4.46
N ILE A 147 18.19 26.68 -3.46
CA ILE A 147 16.79 26.30 -3.66
C ILE A 147 16.01 27.53 -4.14
N THR A 148 15.67 27.53 -5.42
CA THR A 148 14.89 28.58 -6.05
C THR A 148 13.40 28.30 -5.97
N ILE A 149 12.56 29.32 -6.24
CA ILE A 149 11.10 29.17 -6.33
C ILE A 149 10.68 28.11 -7.38
N GLU A 150 11.42 28.02 -8.49
CA GLU A 150 11.16 27.03 -9.52
C GLU A 150 11.41 25.61 -9.01
N LEU A 151 12.42 25.44 -8.16
CA LEU A 151 12.74 24.17 -7.54
C LEU A 151 11.67 23.78 -6.50
N VAL A 152 11.23 24.74 -5.68
CA VAL A 152 10.12 24.53 -4.72
C VAL A 152 8.85 24.07 -5.45
N ASN A 153 8.53 24.66 -6.60
CA ASN A 153 7.40 24.22 -7.41
C ASN A 153 7.55 22.77 -7.91
N LYS A 154 8.76 22.33 -8.27
CA LYS A 154 9.02 20.94 -8.70
C LYS A 154 8.83 19.92 -7.58
N ILE A 155 9.10 20.29 -6.33
CA ILE A 155 9.00 19.40 -5.16
C ILE A 155 7.60 19.38 -4.53
N SER A 156 6.59 19.99 -5.16
CA SER A 156 5.20 19.85 -4.70
C SER A 156 4.75 18.38 -4.75
N PHE A 157 3.88 17.98 -3.83
CA PHE A 157 3.35 16.62 -3.73
C PHE A 157 2.78 16.12 -5.06
N ASP A 158 1.98 16.96 -5.72
CA ASP A 158 1.34 16.61 -6.99
C ASP A 158 2.36 16.38 -8.10
N ASN A 159 3.38 17.25 -8.22
CA ASN A 159 4.42 17.11 -9.25
C ASN A 159 5.26 15.86 -9.02
N ILE A 160 5.64 15.58 -7.77
CA ILE A 160 6.38 14.37 -7.42
C ILE A 160 5.59 13.12 -7.83
N ILE A 161 4.31 13.03 -7.48
CA ILE A 161 3.47 11.88 -7.83
C ILE A 161 3.32 11.73 -9.36
N HIS A 162 3.09 12.85 -10.09
CA HIS A 162 2.97 12.82 -11.55
C HIS A 162 4.25 12.38 -12.26
N ASN A 163 5.42 12.62 -11.66
CA ASN A 163 6.71 12.24 -12.22
C ASN A 163 7.09 10.76 -11.99
N LYS A 164 6.36 10.01 -11.15
CA LYS A 164 6.60 8.57 -10.93
C LYS A 164 6.11 7.72 -12.09
N THR A 165 6.73 7.90 -13.27
CA THR A 165 6.28 7.32 -14.54
C THR A 165 6.95 6.00 -14.93
N SER A 166 7.91 5.52 -14.14
CA SER A 166 8.55 4.20 -14.35
C SER A 166 7.52 3.06 -14.37
N LEU A 167 7.90 1.90 -14.87
CA LEU A 167 7.04 0.71 -14.85
C LEU A 167 6.66 0.36 -13.40
N GLY A 168 5.36 0.28 -13.13
CA GLY A 168 4.83 0.09 -11.78
C GLY A 168 4.77 1.36 -10.92
N GLY A 169 5.22 2.50 -11.44
CA GLY A 169 5.17 3.78 -10.74
C GLY A 169 3.75 4.30 -10.53
N SER A 170 3.57 5.08 -9.47
CA SER A 170 2.26 5.57 -8.99
C SER A 170 1.73 6.80 -9.72
N ALA A 171 2.35 7.23 -10.83
CA ALA A 171 1.82 8.35 -11.61
C ALA A 171 0.36 8.07 -12.04
N PRO A 172 -0.56 9.05 -11.92
CA PRO A 172 -1.98 8.85 -12.22
C PRO A 172 -2.24 8.24 -13.60
N LYS A 173 -1.43 8.58 -14.61
CA LYS A 173 -1.51 7.98 -15.95
C LYS A 173 -1.22 6.47 -15.96
N ASN A 174 -0.25 6.02 -15.16
CA ASN A 174 0.11 4.61 -15.05
C ASN A 174 -1.00 3.83 -14.32
N VAL A 175 -1.47 4.38 -13.20
CA VAL A 175 -2.57 3.80 -12.41
C VAL A 175 -3.83 3.66 -13.27
N LYS A 176 -4.19 4.72 -14.00
CA LYS A 176 -5.35 4.69 -14.91
C LYS A 176 -5.21 3.62 -16.00
N LYS A 177 -4.04 3.55 -16.64
CA LYS A 177 -3.75 2.55 -17.68
C LYS A 177 -3.88 1.11 -17.16
N GLU A 178 -3.32 0.83 -15.98
CA GLU A 178 -3.43 -0.50 -15.39
C GLU A 178 -4.87 -0.83 -14.94
N ALA A 179 -5.59 0.14 -14.37
CA ALA A 179 -7.00 -0.04 -14.04
C ALA A 179 -7.86 -0.35 -15.27
N GLU A 180 -7.67 0.37 -16.35
CA GLU A 180 -8.38 0.11 -17.64
C GLU A 180 -8.05 -1.26 -18.23
N LYS A 181 -6.79 -1.69 -18.15
CA LYS A 181 -6.35 -3.03 -18.57
C LYS A 181 -7.06 -4.13 -17.79
N TRP A 182 -7.09 -4.01 -16.46
CA TRP A 182 -7.78 -4.97 -15.60
C TRP A 182 -9.29 -4.99 -15.82
N LEU A 183 -9.92 -3.83 -15.99
CA LEU A 183 -11.34 -3.74 -16.31
C LEU A 183 -11.69 -4.46 -17.63
N LYS A 184 -10.83 -4.33 -18.66
CA LYS A 184 -11.00 -5.08 -19.93
C LYS A 184 -10.86 -6.58 -19.72
N ALA A 185 -9.81 -7.02 -19.00
CA ALA A 185 -9.55 -8.43 -18.73
C ALA A 185 -10.70 -9.11 -17.95
N LEU A 186 -11.30 -8.39 -16.99
CA LEU A 186 -12.42 -8.89 -16.19
C LEU A 186 -13.75 -8.93 -16.95
N LYS A 187 -13.95 -8.03 -17.92
CA LYS A 187 -15.14 -8.03 -18.78
C LYS A 187 -15.11 -9.11 -19.87
N MET A 188 -13.95 -9.66 -20.17
CA MET A 188 -13.78 -10.74 -21.16
C MET A 188 -13.94 -12.14 -20.57
N ARG A 189 -14.17 -12.27 -19.28
CA ARG A 189 -14.48 -13.51 -18.56
C ARG A 189 -15.96 -13.55 -18.22
#